data_fbb608aa965e0112c7c0c599017474c4
#
_entry.id   fbb608aa965e0112c7c0c599017474c4
#
_cell.length_a   1.000
_cell.length_b   1.000
_cell.length_c   1.000
_cell.angle_alpha   90.00
_cell.angle_beta   90.00
_cell.angle_gamma   90.00
#
_symmetry.space_group_name_H-M   'P 1'
#
loop_
_entity.id
_entity.type
_entity.pdbx_description
1 polymer ?
#
loop_
_entity_poly.entity_id
_entity_poly.type
_entity_poly.pdbx_seq_one_letter_code
_entity_poly.pdbx_strand_id
1 'polypeptide(L)'
;DLLPVVATLVEGGWGYLAAITGLDPGVATGELHILYHFAEGAAVVTLRVALPRDAAAVPTIRPLIPLAAMYEQELSEMLGVTLIGAPPRGRLFLADDWAEGVYPLRKDFDPHQLDEKEGQPS
;
A
#
# COMPACT_ATOMS: atom_id res chain seq x y z
N ASP A 1 -7.49 -9.71 -10.33
CA ASP A 1 -6.56 -10.78 -10.44
C ASP A 1 -5.11 -10.35 -10.57
N LEU A 2 -4.64 -9.71 -9.51
CA LEU A 2 -3.30 -9.14 -9.47
C LEU A 2 -2.20 -10.21 -9.64
N LEU A 3 -2.26 -11.30 -8.86
CA LEU A 3 -1.18 -12.28 -8.84
C LEU A 3 -0.93 -12.94 -10.20
N PRO A 4 -1.95 -13.39 -10.95
CA PRO A 4 -1.70 -13.95 -12.27
C PRO A 4 -1.06 -12.96 -13.24
N VAL A 5 -1.46 -11.68 -13.19
CA VAL A 5 -0.88 -10.65 -14.06
C VAL A 5 0.58 -10.40 -13.72
N VAL A 6 0.89 -10.24 -12.42
CA VAL A 6 2.27 -10.05 -11.96
C VAL A 6 3.13 -11.26 -12.31
N ALA A 7 2.62 -12.48 -12.10
CA ALA A 7 3.33 -13.68 -12.44
C ALA A 7 3.67 -13.74 -13.94
N THR A 8 2.74 -13.33 -14.79
CA THR A 8 2.96 -13.28 -16.25
C THR A 8 4.08 -12.32 -16.60
N LEU A 9 4.12 -11.15 -15.98
CA LEU A 9 5.18 -10.16 -16.21
C LEU A 9 6.54 -10.69 -15.75
N VAL A 10 6.59 -11.31 -14.58
CA VAL A 10 7.84 -11.86 -14.02
C VAL A 10 8.36 -13.01 -14.88
N GLU A 11 7.49 -13.95 -15.26
CA GLU A 11 7.87 -15.09 -16.09
C GLU A 11 8.32 -14.68 -17.48
N GLY A 12 7.72 -13.62 -18.02
CA GLY A 12 8.11 -13.07 -19.30
C GLY A 12 9.39 -12.24 -19.26
N GLY A 13 10.00 -12.08 -18.09
CA GLY A 13 11.21 -11.27 -17.94
C GLY A 13 10.98 -9.80 -18.25
N TRP A 14 9.77 -9.30 -18.02
CA TRP A 14 9.41 -7.94 -18.38
C TRP A 14 9.87 -6.97 -17.31
N GLY A 15 11.12 -6.50 -17.43
CA GLY A 15 11.62 -5.43 -16.59
C GLY A 15 11.69 -5.74 -15.10
N TYR A 16 11.46 -4.71 -14.31
CA TYR A 16 11.49 -4.80 -12.84
C TYR A 16 10.41 -3.93 -12.23
N LEU A 17 10.04 -4.26 -10.99
CA LEU A 17 9.13 -3.43 -10.22
C LEU A 17 9.85 -2.15 -9.81
N ALA A 18 9.40 -1.02 -10.35
CA ALA A 18 10.01 0.28 -10.06
C ALA A 18 9.42 0.92 -8.82
N ALA A 19 8.13 0.74 -8.58
CA ALA A 19 7.46 1.31 -7.40
C ALA A 19 6.07 0.71 -7.24
N ILE A 20 5.53 0.82 -6.01
CA ILE A 20 4.12 0.61 -5.73
C ILE A 20 3.61 1.93 -5.13
N THR A 21 2.62 2.53 -5.75
CA THR A 21 2.08 3.83 -5.32
C THR A 21 0.64 3.65 -4.86
N GLY A 22 0.32 4.18 -3.69
CA GLY A 22 -1.06 4.27 -3.23
C GLY A 22 -1.65 5.60 -3.61
N LEU A 23 -2.91 5.61 -4.02
CA LEU A 23 -3.63 6.82 -4.38
C LEU A 23 -4.99 6.82 -3.70
N ASP A 24 -5.27 7.92 -2.99
CA ASP A 24 -6.59 8.16 -2.41
C ASP A 24 -7.33 9.18 -3.26
N PRO A 25 -8.30 8.74 -4.10
CA PRO A 25 -9.05 9.68 -4.95
C PRO A 25 -10.08 10.49 -4.18
N GLY A 26 -10.27 10.24 -2.89
CA GLY A 26 -11.19 10.98 -2.04
C GLY A 26 -12.28 10.10 -1.45
N VAL A 27 -12.82 10.55 -0.31
CA VAL A 27 -13.84 9.78 0.43
C VAL A 27 -15.07 9.50 -0.42
N ALA A 28 -15.46 10.43 -1.29
CA ALA A 28 -16.66 10.32 -2.11
C ALA A 28 -16.63 9.13 -3.08
N THR A 29 -15.44 8.66 -3.48
CA THR A 29 -15.31 7.52 -4.39
C THR A 29 -15.55 6.18 -3.71
N GLY A 30 -15.33 6.10 -2.40
CA GLY A 30 -15.38 4.85 -1.65
C GLY A 30 -14.24 3.90 -1.96
N GLU A 31 -13.20 4.36 -2.64
CA GLU A 31 -12.09 3.52 -3.09
C GLU A 31 -10.73 4.06 -2.71
N LEU A 32 -9.75 3.15 -2.63
CA LEU A 32 -8.32 3.44 -2.68
C LEU A 32 -7.78 2.74 -3.91
N HIS A 33 -6.78 3.33 -4.56
CA HIS A 33 -6.16 2.73 -5.74
C HIS A 33 -4.70 2.40 -5.46
N ILE A 34 -4.26 1.23 -5.89
CA ILE A 34 -2.87 0.81 -5.79
C ILE A 34 -2.32 0.68 -7.20
N LEU A 35 -1.18 1.29 -7.44
CA LEU A 35 -0.53 1.34 -8.75
C LEU A 35 0.81 0.61 -8.67
N TYR A 36 0.95 -0.45 -9.48
CA TYR A 36 2.19 -1.22 -9.57
C TYR A 36 2.90 -0.82 -10.85
N HIS A 37 4.06 -0.21 -10.74
CA HIS A 37 4.82 0.32 -11.87
C HIS A 37 5.98 -0.62 -12.22
N PHE A 38 5.94 -1.15 -13.44
CA PHE A 38 7.01 -2.00 -13.97
C PHE A 38 7.73 -1.26 -15.08
N ALA A 39 9.05 -1.28 -15.07
CA ALA A 39 9.87 -0.58 -16.06
C ALA A 39 10.75 -1.56 -16.83
N GLU A 40 10.83 -1.35 -18.15
CA GLU A 40 11.72 -2.08 -19.04
C GLU A 40 12.29 -1.08 -20.05
N GLY A 41 13.56 -0.72 -19.89
CA GLY A 41 14.16 0.35 -20.70
C GLY A 41 13.38 1.64 -20.54
N ALA A 42 12.90 2.21 -21.66
CA ALA A 42 12.11 3.43 -21.66
C ALA A 42 10.60 3.17 -21.51
N ALA A 43 10.17 1.91 -21.46
CA ALA A 43 8.77 1.55 -21.35
C ALA A 43 8.35 1.35 -19.89
N VAL A 44 7.12 1.76 -19.57
CA VAL A 44 6.54 1.56 -18.23
C VAL A 44 5.15 0.96 -18.38
N VAL A 45 4.88 -0.09 -17.61
CA VAL A 45 3.53 -0.65 -17.47
C VAL A 45 3.06 -0.37 -16.05
N THR A 46 1.86 0.16 -15.93
CA THR A 46 1.23 0.40 -14.64
C THR A 46 -0.01 -0.46 -14.51
N LEU A 47 -0.04 -1.29 -13.46
CA LEU A 47 -1.23 -2.05 -13.09
C LEU A 47 -1.98 -1.26 -12.02
N ARG A 48 -3.25 -0.99 -12.25
CA ARG A 48 -4.10 -0.28 -11.28
C ARG A 48 -5.08 -1.24 -10.66
N VAL A 49 -5.10 -1.26 -9.33
CA VAL A 49 -6.05 -2.05 -8.55
C VAL A 49 -6.90 -1.09 -7.73
N ALA A 50 -8.22 -1.18 -7.87
CA ALA A 50 -9.16 -0.40 -7.06
C ALA A 50 -9.65 -1.27 -5.90
N LEU A 51 -9.58 -0.75 -4.67
CA LEU A 51 -9.97 -1.45 -3.46
C LEU A 51 -11.04 -0.69 -2.72
N PRO A 52 -11.97 -1.38 -2.02
CA PRO A 52 -12.91 -0.69 -1.15
C PRO A 52 -12.16 0.08 -0.06
N ARG A 53 -12.54 1.34 0.15
CA ARG A 53 -11.87 2.22 1.10
C ARG A 53 -11.93 1.68 2.53
N ASP A 54 -13.07 1.10 2.92
CA ASP A 54 -13.29 0.64 4.29
C ASP A 54 -12.69 -0.73 4.57
N ALA A 55 -12.31 -1.46 3.53
CA ALA A 55 -11.78 -2.81 3.67
C ALA A 55 -10.69 -3.04 2.61
N ALA A 56 -9.73 -2.11 2.53
CA ALA A 56 -8.67 -2.15 1.54
C ALA A 56 -7.71 -3.29 1.84
N ALA A 57 -7.73 -4.30 0.99
CA ALA A 57 -6.87 -5.47 1.11
C ALA A 57 -6.45 -5.95 -0.27
N VAL A 58 -5.21 -6.35 -0.40
CA VAL A 58 -4.65 -6.84 -1.66
C VAL A 58 -3.64 -7.96 -1.36
N PRO A 59 -3.55 -8.99 -2.21
CA PRO A 59 -2.56 -10.05 -2.00
C PRO A 59 -1.14 -9.49 -2.08
N THR A 60 -0.27 -9.97 -1.19
CA THR A 60 1.16 -9.61 -1.29
C THR A 60 1.76 -10.20 -2.56
N ILE A 61 2.64 -9.44 -3.20
CA ILE A 61 3.40 -9.95 -4.35
C ILE A 61 4.83 -10.34 -3.97
N ARG A 62 5.16 -10.35 -2.67
CA ARG A 62 6.51 -10.71 -2.18
C ARG A 62 6.99 -12.07 -2.65
N PRO A 63 6.14 -13.11 -2.73
CA PRO A 63 6.61 -14.40 -3.23
C PRO A 63 7.12 -14.35 -4.67
N LEU A 64 6.61 -13.43 -5.48
CA LEU A 64 7.02 -13.24 -6.87
C LEU A 64 8.14 -12.20 -6.98
N ILE A 65 8.08 -11.16 -6.17
CA ILE A 65 9.01 -10.03 -6.21
C ILE A 65 9.35 -9.64 -4.77
N PRO A 66 10.42 -10.20 -4.19
CA PRO A 66 10.77 -9.91 -2.78
C PRO A 66 11.00 -8.42 -2.50
N LEU A 67 11.48 -7.64 -3.47
CA LEU A 67 11.70 -6.21 -3.32
C LEU A 67 10.41 -5.44 -3.04
N ALA A 68 9.25 -6.03 -3.31
CA ALA A 68 7.97 -5.39 -3.05
C ALA A 68 7.71 -5.15 -1.56
N ALA A 69 8.40 -5.88 -0.66
CA ALA A 69 8.11 -5.84 0.77
C ALA A 69 8.13 -4.43 1.35
N MET A 70 9.12 -3.60 0.99
CA MET A 70 9.23 -2.24 1.49
C MET A 70 8.09 -1.35 0.99
N TYR A 71 7.77 -1.44 -0.31
CA TYR A 71 6.68 -0.67 -0.89
C TYR A 71 5.33 -1.07 -0.28
N GLU A 72 5.12 -2.37 -0.07
CA GLU A 72 3.90 -2.88 0.54
C GLU A 72 3.76 -2.42 1.98
N GLN A 73 4.87 -2.43 2.74
CA GLN A 73 4.87 -1.98 4.11
C GLN A 73 4.48 -0.50 4.20
N GLU A 74 4.98 0.33 3.29
CA GLU A 74 4.61 1.74 3.22
C GLU A 74 3.11 1.90 2.97
N LEU A 75 2.53 1.14 2.01
CA LEU A 75 1.09 1.18 1.76
C LEU A 75 0.29 0.85 3.01
N SER A 76 0.72 -0.18 3.73
CA SER A 76 0.02 -0.61 4.95
C SER A 76 0.03 0.49 6.00
N GLU A 77 1.19 1.10 6.25
CA GLU A 77 1.32 2.11 7.31
C GLU A 77 0.71 3.45 6.93
N MET A 78 0.85 3.87 5.68
CA MET A 78 0.44 5.21 5.24
C MET A 78 -1.01 5.29 4.78
N LEU A 79 -1.54 4.22 4.21
CA LEU A 79 -2.90 4.20 3.64
C LEU A 79 -3.83 3.17 4.28
N GLY A 80 -3.31 2.29 5.13
CA GLY A 80 -4.14 1.29 5.78
C GLY A 80 -4.52 0.11 4.90
N VAL A 81 -3.71 -0.20 3.89
CA VAL A 81 -3.94 -1.35 3.02
C VAL A 81 -3.43 -2.61 3.71
N THR A 82 -4.26 -3.63 3.77
CA THR A 82 -3.88 -4.94 4.30
C THR A 82 -3.25 -5.79 3.21
N LEU A 83 -2.06 -6.32 3.47
CA LEU A 83 -1.36 -7.20 2.54
C LEU A 83 -1.68 -8.66 2.90
N ILE A 84 -2.56 -9.29 2.12
CA ILE A 84 -3.00 -10.66 2.36
C ILE A 84 -1.84 -11.61 2.10
N GLY A 85 -1.53 -12.45 3.08
CA GLY A 85 -0.45 -13.42 2.97
C GLY A 85 0.92 -12.91 3.35
N ALA A 86 1.05 -11.62 3.69
CA ALA A 86 2.31 -11.07 4.16
C ALA A 86 2.54 -11.42 5.63
N PRO A 87 3.79 -11.71 6.04
CA PRO A 87 4.07 -11.95 7.45
C PRO A 87 3.86 -10.69 8.28
N PRO A 88 3.42 -10.81 9.56
CA PRO A 88 3.28 -9.65 10.43
C PRO A 88 4.63 -8.96 10.62
N ARG A 89 4.60 -7.62 10.58
CA ARG A 89 5.80 -6.81 10.82
C ARG A 89 5.42 -5.61 11.68
N GLY A 90 6.38 -5.15 12.47
CA GLY A 90 6.24 -3.87 13.15
C GLY A 90 6.31 -2.71 12.17
N ARG A 91 6.10 -1.51 12.66
CA ARG A 91 6.16 -0.30 11.84
C ARG A 91 7.60 -0.03 11.39
N LEU A 92 7.75 0.37 10.14
CA LEU A 92 9.02 0.78 9.56
C LEU A 92 9.05 2.28 9.23
N PHE A 93 7.91 2.87 8.93
CA PHE A 93 7.82 4.26 8.47
C PHE A 93 7.19 5.19 9.51
N LEU A 94 6.19 4.71 10.24
CA LEU A 94 5.55 5.49 11.29
C LEU A 94 6.21 5.23 12.64
N ALA A 95 6.16 6.21 13.53
CA ALA A 95 6.66 6.06 14.89
C ALA A 95 5.86 4.98 15.64
N ASP A 96 6.51 4.29 16.59
CA ASP A 96 5.86 3.22 17.35
C ASP A 96 4.64 3.71 18.13
N ASP A 97 4.65 4.97 18.55
CA ASP A 97 3.55 5.59 19.30
C ASP A 97 2.51 6.27 18.40
N TRP A 98 2.62 6.12 17.08
CA TRP A 98 1.63 6.63 16.14
C TRP A 98 0.27 5.98 16.43
N ALA A 99 -0.80 6.77 16.39
CA ALA A 99 -2.15 6.30 16.69
C ALA A 99 -2.58 5.19 15.73
N GLU A 100 -3.12 4.11 16.26
CA GLU A 100 -3.63 3.02 15.43
C GLU A 100 -4.84 3.48 14.63
N GLY A 101 -4.96 2.97 13.40
CA GLY A 101 -6.07 3.31 12.53
C GLY A 101 -5.98 4.69 11.90
N VAL A 102 -4.88 5.41 12.12
CA VAL A 102 -4.65 6.74 11.55
C VAL A 102 -3.63 6.60 10.42
N TYR A 103 -4.03 6.96 9.19
CA TYR A 103 -3.19 6.77 8.01
C TYR A 103 -2.90 8.12 7.35
N PRO A 104 -1.64 8.59 7.42
CA PRO A 104 -1.31 9.98 7.06
C PRO A 104 -1.50 10.32 5.59
N LEU A 105 -1.50 9.34 4.68
CA LEU A 105 -1.66 9.62 3.25
C LEU A 105 -3.11 9.56 2.77
N ARG A 106 -4.06 9.23 3.65
CA ARG A 106 -5.48 9.32 3.28
C ARG A 106 -5.94 10.77 3.27
N LYS A 107 -6.85 11.10 2.36
CA LYS A 107 -7.37 12.47 2.23
C LYS A 107 -8.22 12.91 3.40
N ASP A 108 -8.80 11.97 4.14
CA ASP A 108 -9.55 12.26 5.35
C ASP A 108 -8.68 12.22 6.62
N PHE A 109 -7.36 12.18 6.46
CA PHE A 109 -6.43 12.27 7.59
C PHE A 109 -6.60 13.61 8.32
N ASP A 110 -6.74 13.55 9.64
CA ASP A 110 -6.85 14.70 10.49
C ASP A 110 -5.75 14.63 11.58
N PRO A 111 -4.81 15.58 11.61
CA PRO A 111 -3.75 15.58 12.64
C PRO A 111 -4.29 15.60 14.08
N HIS A 112 -5.50 16.07 14.29
CA HIS A 112 -6.13 16.07 15.63
C HIS A 112 -6.35 14.66 16.16
N GLN A 113 -6.41 13.65 15.30
CA GLN A 113 -6.51 12.25 15.73
C GLN A 113 -5.27 11.82 16.53
N LEU A 114 -4.13 12.42 16.27
CA LEU A 114 -2.89 12.17 17.00
C LEU A 114 -2.92 12.87 18.36
N ASP A 115 -3.41 14.11 18.40
CA ASP A 115 -3.52 14.90 19.63
C ASP A 115 -4.46 14.23 20.63
N GLU A 116 -5.57 13.70 20.17
CA GLU A 116 -6.52 12.97 21.02
C GLU A 116 -5.86 11.81 21.74
N LYS A 117 -5.01 11.07 21.05
CA LYS A 117 -4.29 9.95 21.64
C LYS A 117 -3.27 10.42 22.67
N GLU A 118 -2.53 11.48 22.36
CA GLU A 118 -1.52 12.04 23.24
C GLU A 118 -2.16 12.69 24.48
N GLY A 119 -3.33 13.28 24.32
CA GLY A 119 -4.05 13.94 25.40
C GLY A 119 -4.75 12.99 26.36
N GLN A 120 -4.80 11.70 26.09
CA GLN A 120 -5.42 10.74 26.99
C GLN A 120 -4.47 10.38 28.13
N PRO A 121 -4.94 10.46 29.38
CA PRO A 121 -4.14 9.98 30.50
C PRO A 121 -3.88 8.50 30.31
N SER A 122 -2.64 8.15 30.32
CA SER A 122 -2.22 6.75 30.16
C SER A 122 -2.52 5.92 31.40
#